data_ce0b672a37dea09da6ccdb5979c0dba6
#
_entry.id   ce0b672a37dea09da6ccdb5979c0dba6
#
_cell.length_a   1.000
_cell.length_b   1.000
_cell.length_c   1.000
_cell.angle_alpha   90.00
_cell.angle_beta   90.00
_cell.angle_gamma   90.00
#
_symmetry.space_group_name_H-M   'P 1'
#
loop_
_entity.id
_entity.type
_entity.pdbx_description
1 polymer ?
#
loop_
_entity_poly.entity_id
_entity_poly.type
_entity_poly.pdbx_seq_one_letter_code
_entity_poly.pdbx_strand_id
1 'polypeptide(L)'
;MVLYPNKLPESERVCFGICIHINAHKRMLKLKDIKIVESKKELEALPEGKLLINTINAHSYNTALKDTFFAEALMKGDALIPDGASIVMACRKLKAKSQPTERIAGWDLFTMEMERLNQKGGTCFFMGSSEKVLNLIREKAKTVYPNIRIETYSPPYKPEFSEEENRAIIEAINRANPDLLWIGMTAPKQEKWAYRHWDKLDIHCHCGTIGAVFDFFAGTMERAPLWWQEHSLEWLYRLLKEPKRMWRRYIIGNTLFIWNIFREM
;
A
#
# COMPACT_ATOMS: atom_id res chain seq x y z
N MET A 1 40.78 35.18 22.84
CA MET A 1 39.61 36.07 22.88
C MET A 1 38.67 35.57 21.75
N VAL A 2 37.74 34.66 22.12
CA VAL A 2 36.84 34.01 21.17
C VAL A 2 35.51 34.72 21.25
N LEU A 3 35.11 35.38 20.19
CA LEU A 3 33.82 36.07 20.05
C LEU A 3 32.72 35.05 19.70
N TYR A 4 31.73 34.90 20.58
CA TYR A 4 30.48 34.18 20.34
C TYR A 4 29.59 35.00 19.40
N PRO A 5 28.97 34.42 18.38
CA PRO A 5 28.01 35.14 17.52
C PRO A 5 26.68 35.34 18.24
N ASN A 6 26.14 36.53 18.14
CA ASN A 6 24.91 37.05 18.69
C ASN A 6 23.69 36.17 18.39
N LYS A 7 22.83 36.01 19.39
CA LYS A 7 21.49 35.46 19.30
C LYS A 7 20.61 36.36 18.43
N LEU A 8 20.08 35.84 17.33
CA LEU A 8 19.03 36.49 16.56
C LEU A 8 17.73 36.58 17.38
N PRO A 9 16.94 37.64 17.25
CA PRO A 9 15.69 37.83 17.98
C PRO A 9 14.64 36.79 17.60
N GLU A 10 13.77 36.40 18.55
CA GLU A 10 12.76 35.33 18.39
C GLU A 10 11.80 35.50 17.22
N SER A 11 11.53 36.75 16.80
CA SER A 11 10.69 37.07 15.65
C SER A 11 11.26 36.56 14.30
N GLU A 12 12.57 36.46 14.14
CA GLU A 12 13.20 35.96 12.91
C GLU A 12 13.25 34.43 12.89
N ARG A 13 13.25 33.74 14.04
CA ARG A 13 13.22 32.28 14.13
C ARG A 13 11.87 31.71 13.64
N VAL A 14 10.78 32.41 13.93
CA VAL A 14 9.43 32.00 13.50
C VAL A 14 9.26 32.11 11.98
N CYS A 15 9.82 33.16 11.37
CA CYS A 15 9.79 33.30 9.91
C CYS A 15 10.65 32.27 9.19
N PHE A 16 11.82 31.90 9.74
CA PHE A 16 12.69 30.91 9.10
C PHE A 16 12.11 29.48 9.18
N GLY A 17 11.47 29.11 10.30
CA GLY A 17 10.76 27.84 10.45
C GLY A 17 9.57 27.68 9.51
N ILE A 18 8.78 28.76 9.35
CA ILE A 18 7.62 28.78 8.45
C ILE A 18 8.06 28.72 6.97
N CYS A 19 9.13 29.42 6.58
CA CYS A 19 9.65 29.36 5.21
C CYS A 19 10.23 27.98 4.84
N ILE A 20 10.88 27.28 5.77
CA ILE A 20 11.38 25.92 5.53
C ILE A 20 10.22 24.93 5.42
N HIS A 21 9.15 25.06 6.23
CA HIS A 21 7.96 24.22 6.12
C HIS A 21 7.17 24.50 4.83
N ILE A 22 7.05 25.76 4.39
CA ILE A 22 6.36 26.13 3.15
C ILE A 22 7.11 25.59 1.92
N ASN A 23 8.44 25.55 1.94
CA ASN A 23 9.21 24.97 0.83
C ASN A 23 9.26 23.43 0.84
N ALA A 24 9.12 22.77 2.00
CA ALA A 24 8.96 21.31 2.07
C ALA A 24 7.58 20.85 1.53
N HIS A 25 6.53 21.67 1.64
CA HIS A 25 5.18 21.35 1.14
C HIS A 25 5.04 21.43 -0.39
N LYS A 26 6.06 21.85 -1.13
CA LYS A 26 6.00 22.05 -2.59
C LYS A 26 6.51 20.88 -3.43
N ARG A 27 6.87 19.74 -2.84
CA ARG A 27 7.04 18.50 -3.59
C ARG A 27 5.71 17.76 -3.69
N MET A 28 4.80 18.29 -4.51
CA MET A 28 3.61 17.53 -4.90
C MET A 28 4.06 16.22 -5.54
N LEU A 29 3.46 15.12 -5.08
CA LEU A 29 3.59 13.81 -5.72
C LEU A 29 3.31 13.97 -7.22
N LYS A 30 4.27 13.64 -8.07
CA LYS A 30 4.11 13.64 -9.52
C LYS A 30 4.27 12.23 -10.01
N LEU A 31 3.23 11.70 -10.65
CA LEU A 31 3.25 10.32 -11.16
C LEU A 31 4.43 10.07 -12.11
N LYS A 32 4.78 11.07 -12.91
CA LYS A 32 5.91 10.99 -13.84
C LYS A 32 7.27 10.78 -13.20
N ASP A 33 7.43 11.11 -11.90
CA ASP A 33 8.70 11.02 -11.17
C ASP A 33 8.78 9.81 -10.23
N ILE A 34 7.65 9.09 -10.02
CA ILE A 34 7.58 7.94 -9.11
C ILE A 34 8.20 6.71 -9.76
N LYS A 35 8.98 5.97 -8.96
CA LYS A 35 9.45 4.64 -9.35
C LYS A 35 8.31 3.63 -9.12
N ILE A 36 7.89 2.95 -10.18
CA ILE A 36 6.81 1.95 -10.17
C ILE A 36 7.36 0.69 -10.82
N VAL A 37 7.01 -0.48 -10.28
CA VAL A 37 7.33 -1.79 -10.87
C VAL A 37 6.70 -1.89 -12.25
N GLU A 38 7.50 -2.24 -13.26
CA GLU A 38 7.08 -2.16 -14.66
C GLU A 38 6.47 -3.44 -15.19
N SER A 39 6.79 -4.59 -14.59
CA SER A 39 6.29 -5.90 -15.02
C SER A 39 6.21 -6.91 -13.88
N LYS A 40 5.45 -7.99 -14.07
CA LYS A 40 5.43 -9.14 -13.14
C LYS A 40 6.81 -9.77 -13.01
N LYS A 41 7.58 -9.81 -14.09
CA LYS A 41 8.95 -10.33 -14.07
C LYS A 41 9.87 -9.51 -13.14
N GLU A 42 9.74 -8.18 -13.14
CA GLU A 42 10.47 -7.33 -12.20
C GLU A 42 10.02 -7.56 -10.76
N LEU A 43 8.70 -7.73 -10.54
CA LEU A 43 8.16 -8.06 -9.22
C LEU A 43 8.71 -9.40 -8.70
N GLU A 44 8.75 -10.44 -9.55
CA GLU A 44 9.30 -11.75 -9.20
C GLU A 44 10.81 -11.71 -8.90
N ALA A 45 11.51 -10.75 -9.50
CA ALA A 45 12.95 -10.56 -9.32
C ALA A 45 13.32 -9.65 -8.12
N LEU A 46 12.35 -9.23 -7.31
CA LEU A 46 12.65 -8.47 -6.08
C LEU A 46 13.58 -9.29 -5.19
N PRO A 47 14.60 -8.65 -4.58
CA PRO A 47 15.54 -9.34 -3.71
C PRO A 47 14.83 -9.88 -2.46
N GLU A 48 15.35 -10.96 -1.90
CA GLU A 48 14.91 -11.45 -0.58
C GLU A 48 15.28 -10.44 0.51
N GLY A 49 14.53 -10.46 1.60
CA GLY A 49 14.78 -9.62 2.76
C GLY A 49 13.58 -8.73 3.13
N LYS A 50 13.85 -7.74 3.96
CA LYS A 50 12.85 -6.81 4.48
C LYS A 50 12.47 -5.77 3.41
N LEU A 51 11.36 -5.98 2.72
CA LEU A 51 10.85 -5.07 1.69
C LEU A 51 9.40 -4.68 1.96
N LEU A 52 9.10 -3.39 1.90
CA LEU A 52 7.74 -2.85 1.95
C LEU A 52 7.21 -2.66 0.52
N ILE A 53 6.19 -3.44 0.17
CA ILE A 53 5.56 -3.42 -1.15
C ILE A 53 4.17 -2.80 -1.04
N ASN A 54 4.01 -1.63 -1.65
CA ASN A 54 2.74 -0.90 -1.67
C ASN A 54 2.06 -0.99 -3.04
N THR A 55 0.77 -0.64 -3.08
CA THR A 55 -0.01 -0.58 -4.32
C THR A 55 -0.41 0.85 -4.64
N ILE A 56 -0.42 1.23 -5.93
CA ILE A 56 -0.92 2.53 -6.38
C ILE A 56 -2.01 2.37 -7.43
N ASN A 57 -3.13 3.08 -7.22
CA ASN A 57 -4.23 3.20 -8.18
C ASN A 57 -4.74 4.65 -8.22
N ALA A 58 -5.69 4.97 -9.10
CA ALA A 58 -6.21 6.33 -9.24
C ALA A 58 -6.72 6.93 -7.92
N HIS A 59 -7.34 6.11 -7.06
CA HIS A 59 -7.84 6.58 -5.77
C HIS A 59 -6.71 6.89 -4.79
N SER A 60 -5.74 5.98 -4.65
CA SER A 60 -4.58 6.21 -3.77
C SER A 60 -3.73 7.38 -4.25
N TYR A 61 -3.56 7.56 -5.56
CA TYR A 61 -2.89 8.73 -6.14
C TYR A 61 -3.60 10.05 -5.76
N ASN A 62 -4.93 10.13 -5.98
CA ASN A 62 -5.71 11.32 -5.60
C ASN A 62 -5.69 11.59 -4.08
N THR A 63 -5.64 10.54 -3.25
CA THR A 63 -5.53 10.67 -1.79
C THR A 63 -4.15 11.19 -1.41
N ALA A 64 -3.09 10.67 -2.01
CA ALA A 64 -1.71 11.07 -1.77
C ALA A 64 -1.44 12.54 -2.14
N LEU A 65 -2.13 13.08 -3.14
CA LEU A 65 -2.06 14.51 -3.47
C LEU A 65 -2.59 15.43 -2.35
N LYS A 66 -3.42 14.90 -1.44
CA LYS A 66 -4.04 15.64 -0.33
C LYS A 66 -3.46 15.28 1.03
N ASP A 67 -2.83 14.12 1.15
CA ASP A 67 -2.23 13.58 2.38
C ASP A 67 -0.73 13.35 2.15
N THR A 68 0.07 14.31 2.59
CA THR A 68 1.53 14.30 2.38
C THR A 68 2.22 13.12 3.07
N PHE A 69 1.71 12.70 4.24
CA PHE A 69 2.25 11.54 4.94
C PHE A 69 1.94 10.23 4.22
N PHE A 70 0.75 10.14 3.62
CA PHE A 70 0.43 9.00 2.76
C PHE A 70 1.28 8.98 1.48
N ALA A 71 1.49 10.15 0.86
CA ALA A 71 2.39 10.26 -0.28
C ALA A 71 3.80 9.80 0.06
N GLU A 72 4.31 10.20 1.22
CA GLU A 72 5.61 9.78 1.71
C GLU A 72 5.66 8.26 1.96
N ALA A 73 4.65 7.69 2.62
CA ALA A 73 4.53 6.25 2.85
C ALA A 73 4.56 5.43 1.55
N LEU A 74 3.89 5.91 0.50
CA LEU A 74 3.92 5.25 -0.81
C LEU A 74 5.31 5.34 -1.47
N MET A 75 5.95 6.52 -1.43
CA MET A 75 7.23 6.76 -2.11
C MET A 75 8.45 6.14 -1.38
N LYS A 76 8.35 5.93 -0.07
CA LYS A 76 9.42 5.37 0.76
C LYS A 76 9.31 3.85 0.91
N GLY A 77 8.27 3.22 0.39
CA GLY A 77 8.25 1.77 0.23
C GLY A 77 9.32 1.33 -0.78
N ASP A 78 9.77 0.09 -0.67
CA ASP A 78 10.84 -0.48 -1.51
C ASP A 78 10.33 -0.77 -2.92
N ALA A 79 9.06 -1.17 -3.04
CA ALA A 79 8.40 -1.38 -4.32
C ALA A 79 6.97 -0.81 -4.32
N LEU A 80 6.57 -0.25 -5.46
CA LEU A 80 5.23 0.28 -5.68
C LEU A 80 4.64 -0.35 -6.94
N ILE A 81 3.58 -1.16 -6.80
CA ILE A 81 2.98 -1.87 -7.93
C ILE A 81 1.76 -1.13 -8.49
N PRO A 82 1.58 -1.11 -9.83
CA PRO A 82 0.49 -0.39 -10.51
C PRO A 82 -0.83 -1.17 -10.44
N ASP A 83 -1.59 -1.04 -9.33
CA ASP A 83 -2.88 -1.67 -9.15
C ASP A 83 -4.01 -0.90 -9.84
N GLY A 84 -3.94 -0.80 -11.14
CA GLY A 84 -4.98 -0.17 -11.93
C GLY A 84 -4.48 0.19 -13.33
N ALA A 85 -5.25 -0.19 -14.37
CA ALA A 85 -4.92 0.14 -15.76
C ALA A 85 -4.76 1.67 -15.99
N SER A 86 -5.48 2.49 -15.21
CA SER A 86 -5.37 3.94 -15.27
C SER A 86 -3.98 4.46 -14.93
N ILE A 87 -3.26 3.83 -13.99
CA ILE A 87 -1.88 4.18 -13.65
C ILE A 87 -0.95 3.83 -14.82
N VAL A 88 -1.08 2.63 -15.39
CA VAL A 88 -0.29 2.19 -16.56
C VAL A 88 -0.46 3.15 -17.73
N MET A 89 -1.71 3.50 -18.04
CA MET A 89 -2.03 4.45 -19.13
C MET A 89 -1.48 5.84 -18.84
N ALA A 90 -1.59 6.33 -17.61
CA ALA A 90 -1.09 7.64 -17.20
C ALA A 90 0.44 7.71 -17.27
N CYS A 91 1.16 6.69 -16.79
CA CYS A 91 2.63 6.63 -16.91
C CYS A 91 3.08 6.70 -18.36
N ARG A 92 2.42 5.96 -19.26
CA ARG A 92 2.68 6.00 -20.69
C ARG A 92 2.41 7.40 -21.29
N LYS A 93 1.27 8.01 -20.95
CA LYS A 93 0.88 9.33 -21.44
C LYS A 93 1.82 10.44 -21.00
N LEU A 94 2.26 10.38 -19.74
CA LEU A 94 3.19 11.34 -19.13
C LEU A 94 4.65 11.11 -19.55
N LYS A 95 4.96 10.04 -20.25
CA LYS A 95 6.35 9.57 -20.49
C LYS A 95 7.12 9.52 -19.15
N ALA A 96 6.49 8.91 -18.14
CA ALA A 96 7.02 8.83 -16.79
C ALA A 96 8.36 8.07 -16.74
N LYS A 97 9.12 8.24 -15.65
CA LYS A 97 10.40 7.54 -15.44
C LYS A 97 10.23 6.02 -15.46
N SER A 98 9.14 5.53 -14.85
CA SER A 98 8.75 4.12 -14.97
C SER A 98 7.63 3.97 -15.99
N GLN A 99 7.75 2.94 -16.84
CA GLN A 99 6.83 2.66 -17.94
C GLN A 99 6.19 1.27 -17.74
N PRO A 100 5.30 1.11 -16.74
CA PRO A 100 4.68 -0.20 -16.52
C PRO A 100 3.99 -0.68 -17.78
N THR A 101 4.27 -1.92 -18.16
CA THR A 101 3.75 -2.56 -19.37
C THR A 101 2.39 -3.21 -19.12
N GLU A 102 2.12 -3.55 -17.86
CA GLU A 102 0.91 -4.26 -17.43
C GLU A 102 0.43 -3.77 -16.06
N ARG A 103 -0.84 -4.03 -15.77
CA ARG A 103 -1.40 -3.87 -14.44
C ARG A 103 -0.93 -5.03 -13.56
N ILE A 104 -0.48 -4.71 -12.36
CA ILE A 104 -0.15 -5.69 -11.31
C ILE A 104 -1.05 -5.40 -10.11
N ALA A 105 -2.06 -6.24 -9.89
CA ALA A 105 -2.96 -6.06 -8.76
C ALA A 105 -2.37 -6.59 -7.45
N GLY A 106 -2.88 -6.11 -6.32
CA GLY A 106 -2.51 -6.68 -5.02
C GLY A 106 -2.77 -8.19 -4.93
N TRP A 107 -3.75 -8.71 -5.70
CA TRP A 107 -3.99 -10.15 -5.82
C TRP A 107 -2.86 -10.88 -6.54
N ASP A 108 -2.28 -10.30 -7.59
CA ASP A 108 -1.17 -10.91 -8.33
C ASP A 108 0.06 -11.02 -7.42
N LEU A 109 0.37 -9.97 -6.64
CA LEU A 109 1.40 -10.01 -5.62
C LEU A 109 1.12 -11.09 -4.56
N PHE A 110 -0.12 -11.14 -4.06
CA PHE A 110 -0.52 -12.11 -3.04
C PHE A 110 -0.33 -13.55 -3.52
N THR A 111 -0.85 -13.90 -4.69
CA THR A 111 -0.76 -15.27 -5.22
C THR A 111 0.69 -15.66 -5.48
N MET A 112 1.46 -14.79 -6.09
CA MET A 112 2.88 -15.03 -6.38
C MET A 112 3.69 -15.32 -5.09
N GLU A 113 3.56 -14.47 -4.08
CA GLU A 113 4.32 -14.64 -2.83
C GLU A 113 3.82 -15.82 -1.99
N MET A 114 2.50 -16.08 -1.98
CA MET A 114 1.96 -17.26 -1.29
C MET A 114 2.39 -18.57 -1.95
N GLU A 115 2.41 -18.63 -3.28
CA GLU A 115 2.91 -19.79 -4.03
C GLU A 115 4.40 -20.01 -3.78
N ARG A 116 5.20 -18.92 -3.82
CA ARG A 116 6.63 -18.95 -3.52
C ARG A 116 6.91 -19.47 -2.09
N LEU A 117 6.17 -18.95 -1.10
CA LEU A 117 6.30 -19.41 0.27
C LEU A 117 5.82 -20.85 0.46
N ASN A 118 4.74 -21.25 -0.21
CA ASN A 118 4.21 -22.61 -0.12
C ASN A 118 5.20 -23.67 -0.69
N GLN A 119 6.02 -23.30 -1.67
CA GLN A 119 7.08 -24.17 -2.20
C GLN A 119 8.20 -24.38 -1.18
N LYS A 120 8.58 -23.33 -0.45
CA LYS A 120 9.66 -23.36 0.55
C LYS A 120 9.18 -23.85 1.93
N GLY A 121 7.90 -23.67 2.25
CA GLY A 121 7.38 -23.71 3.59
C GLY A 121 7.70 -22.44 4.37
N GLY A 122 7.04 -22.24 5.51
CA GLY A 122 7.31 -21.08 6.37
C GLY A 122 6.07 -20.51 7.03
N THR A 123 6.21 -19.32 7.60
CA THR A 123 5.14 -18.61 8.33
C THR A 123 4.69 -17.38 7.57
N CYS A 124 3.38 -17.30 7.30
CA CYS A 124 2.75 -16.10 6.77
C CYS A 124 1.89 -15.43 7.85
N PHE A 125 2.10 -14.13 8.06
CA PHE A 125 1.37 -13.35 9.04
C PHE A 125 0.37 -12.41 8.36
N PHE A 126 -0.89 -12.46 8.80
CA PHE A 126 -1.95 -11.57 8.35
C PHE A 126 -2.31 -10.58 9.46
N MET A 127 -2.01 -9.31 9.28
CA MET A 127 -2.36 -8.23 10.19
C MET A 127 -3.48 -7.36 9.62
N GLY A 128 -4.60 -7.25 10.33
CA GLY A 128 -5.74 -6.46 9.89
C GLY A 128 -7.02 -7.27 9.80
N SER A 129 -8.06 -6.67 9.21
CA SER A 129 -9.39 -7.27 9.04
C SER A 129 -10.03 -7.72 10.37
N SER A 130 -11.14 -8.45 10.32
CA SER A 130 -11.84 -9.00 11.47
C SER A 130 -11.40 -10.44 11.75
N GLU A 131 -11.55 -10.89 13.01
CA GLU A 131 -11.28 -12.28 13.40
C GLU A 131 -12.06 -13.29 12.54
N LYS A 132 -13.31 -12.95 12.16
CA LYS A 132 -14.11 -13.77 11.25
C LYS A 132 -13.41 -14.00 9.90
N VAL A 133 -12.92 -12.94 9.30
CA VAL A 133 -12.20 -13.01 8.00
C VAL A 133 -10.90 -13.76 8.16
N LEU A 134 -10.13 -13.47 9.21
CA LEU A 134 -8.85 -14.15 9.47
C LEU A 134 -9.02 -15.67 9.71
N ASN A 135 -10.09 -16.08 10.38
CA ASN A 135 -10.40 -17.50 10.55
C ASN A 135 -10.72 -18.18 9.20
N LEU A 136 -11.48 -17.52 8.32
CA LEU A 136 -11.74 -18.03 6.97
C LEU A 136 -10.44 -18.14 6.15
N ILE A 137 -9.54 -17.16 6.28
CA ILE A 137 -8.20 -17.20 5.65
C ILE A 137 -7.42 -18.43 6.14
N ARG A 138 -7.36 -18.67 7.47
CA ARG A 138 -6.67 -19.83 8.03
C ARG A 138 -7.23 -21.15 7.47
N GLU A 139 -8.55 -21.31 7.48
CA GLU A 139 -9.17 -22.56 7.00
C GLU A 139 -8.92 -22.78 5.51
N LYS A 140 -9.04 -21.73 4.69
CA LYS A 140 -8.79 -21.84 3.27
C LYS A 140 -7.32 -22.11 2.95
N ALA A 141 -6.40 -21.47 3.68
CA ALA A 141 -4.97 -21.67 3.49
C ALA A 141 -4.53 -23.10 3.75
N LYS A 142 -5.12 -23.82 4.71
CA LYS A 142 -4.83 -25.24 4.95
C LYS A 142 -5.00 -26.11 3.71
N THR A 143 -5.94 -25.76 2.84
CA THR A 143 -6.20 -26.51 1.61
C THR A 143 -5.39 -25.97 0.43
N VAL A 144 -5.31 -24.65 0.29
CA VAL A 144 -4.70 -24.00 -0.89
C VAL A 144 -3.18 -23.91 -0.75
N TYR A 145 -2.68 -23.67 0.47
CA TYR A 145 -1.26 -23.48 0.77
C TYR A 145 -0.83 -24.33 1.99
N PRO A 146 -0.88 -25.66 1.88
CA PRO A 146 -0.74 -26.57 3.04
C PRO A 146 0.63 -26.52 3.73
N ASN A 147 1.68 -26.02 3.07
CA ASN A 147 3.01 -25.91 3.64
C ASN A 147 3.26 -24.59 4.40
N ILE A 148 2.25 -23.70 4.46
CA ILE A 148 2.37 -22.40 5.12
C ILE A 148 1.68 -22.44 6.49
N ARG A 149 2.40 -22.05 7.53
CA ARG A 149 1.80 -21.75 8.84
C ARG A 149 1.20 -20.34 8.82
N ILE A 150 -0.09 -20.22 9.08
CA ILE A 150 -0.80 -18.93 9.10
C ILE A 150 -0.90 -18.42 10.54
N GLU A 151 -0.27 -17.27 10.78
CA GLU A 151 -0.41 -16.46 11.98
C GLU A 151 -1.24 -15.21 11.69
N THR A 152 -1.98 -14.72 12.66
CA THR A 152 -2.88 -13.59 12.41
C THR A 152 -3.00 -12.67 13.61
N TYR A 153 -3.32 -11.39 13.34
CA TYR A 153 -3.69 -10.42 14.36
C TYR A 153 -4.81 -9.51 13.85
N SER A 154 -5.94 -9.46 14.55
CA SER A 154 -7.07 -8.58 14.28
C SER A 154 -7.00 -7.36 15.20
N PRO A 155 -6.56 -6.19 14.73
CA PRO A 155 -6.57 -4.99 15.54
C PRO A 155 -7.99 -4.44 15.69
N PRO A 156 -8.28 -3.62 16.72
CA PRO A 156 -9.59 -3.01 16.89
C PRO A 156 -9.95 -2.10 15.69
N TYR A 157 -11.24 -2.13 15.30
CA TYR A 157 -11.73 -1.33 14.19
C TYR A 157 -11.93 0.14 14.60
N LYS A 158 -10.92 0.96 14.42
CA LYS A 158 -10.92 2.40 14.72
C LYS A 158 -9.95 3.17 13.81
N PRO A 159 -10.09 4.50 13.66
CA PRO A 159 -9.23 5.30 12.77
C PRO A 159 -7.74 5.21 13.10
N GLU A 160 -7.38 5.35 14.37
CA GLU A 160 -6.00 5.31 14.87
C GLU A 160 -5.87 4.37 16.05
N PHE A 161 -4.72 3.73 16.16
CA PHE A 161 -4.38 2.85 17.29
C PHE A 161 -3.67 3.64 18.38
N SER A 162 -3.88 3.28 19.64
CA SER A 162 -3.09 3.79 20.77
C SER A 162 -1.65 3.26 20.70
N GLU A 163 -0.76 3.84 21.50
CA GLU A 163 0.63 3.36 21.56
C GLU A 163 0.71 1.92 22.10
N GLU A 164 -0.16 1.54 23.05
CA GLU A 164 -0.24 0.19 23.58
C GLU A 164 -0.70 -0.82 22.49
N GLU A 165 -1.71 -0.44 21.70
CA GLU A 165 -2.19 -1.27 20.59
C GLU A 165 -1.14 -1.40 19.49
N ASN A 166 -0.47 -0.30 19.13
CA ASN A 166 0.65 -0.34 18.20
C ASN A 166 1.75 -1.28 18.68
N ARG A 167 2.11 -1.20 19.98
CA ARG A 167 3.10 -2.07 20.59
C ARG A 167 2.67 -3.53 20.52
N ALA A 168 1.43 -3.83 20.90
CA ALA A 168 0.91 -5.19 20.85
C ALA A 168 0.92 -5.79 19.43
N ILE A 169 0.58 -5.00 18.41
CA ILE A 169 0.64 -5.42 17.00
C ILE A 169 2.09 -5.73 16.61
N ILE A 170 3.02 -4.81 16.90
CA ILE A 170 4.44 -4.96 16.56
C ILE A 170 5.04 -6.18 17.25
N GLU A 171 4.78 -6.36 18.56
CA GLU A 171 5.24 -7.51 19.33
C GLU A 171 4.69 -8.83 18.78
N ALA A 172 3.42 -8.85 18.35
CA ALA A 172 2.82 -10.05 17.76
C ALA A 172 3.52 -10.43 16.45
N ILE A 173 3.78 -9.46 15.57
CA ILE A 173 4.49 -9.67 14.31
C ILE A 173 5.92 -10.15 14.56
N ASN A 174 6.67 -9.44 15.41
CA ASN A 174 8.06 -9.75 15.70
C ASN A 174 8.21 -11.14 16.37
N ARG A 175 7.29 -11.50 17.29
CA ARG A 175 7.26 -12.83 17.94
C ARG A 175 7.00 -13.96 16.94
N ALA A 176 6.13 -13.71 15.95
CA ALA A 176 5.84 -14.69 14.91
C ALA A 176 7.01 -14.90 13.97
N ASN A 177 7.92 -13.92 13.85
CA ASN A 177 9.07 -13.91 12.95
C ASN A 177 8.69 -14.45 11.55
N PRO A 178 7.78 -13.77 10.82
CA PRO A 178 7.19 -14.30 9.61
C PRO A 178 8.16 -14.28 8.42
N ASP A 179 7.97 -15.25 7.52
CA ASP A 179 8.61 -15.29 6.20
C ASP A 179 7.82 -14.51 5.13
N LEU A 180 6.61 -14.05 5.48
CA LEU A 180 5.77 -13.20 4.64
C LEU A 180 4.76 -12.44 5.53
N LEU A 181 4.66 -11.12 5.35
CA LEU A 181 3.75 -10.27 6.12
C LEU A 181 2.72 -9.60 5.21
N TRP A 182 1.45 -9.78 5.50
CA TRP A 182 0.36 -9.05 4.87
C TRP A 182 -0.29 -8.07 5.83
N ILE A 183 -0.45 -6.82 5.39
CA ILE A 183 -1.17 -5.77 6.12
C ILE A 183 -2.45 -5.45 5.36
N GLY A 184 -3.59 -5.83 5.96
CA GLY A 184 -4.92 -5.74 5.35
C GLY A 184 -5.84 -4.80 6.11
N MET A 185 -5.67 -3.49 5.90
CA MET A 185 -6.58 -2.44 6.37
C MET A 185 -7.04 -1.60 5.17
N THR A 186 -7.91 -0.63 5.41
CA THR A 186 -8.31 0.29 4.33
C THR A 186 -7.21 1.34 4.10
N ALA A 187 -6.82 1.54 2.83
CA ALA A 187 -5.95 2.66 2.47
C ALA A 187 -6.61 4.02 2.82
N PRO A 188 -5.85 4.99 3.33
CA PRO A 188 -4.39 5.08 3.46
C PRO A 188 -3.83 4.54 4.78
N LYS A 189 -4.66 3.94 5.66
CA LYS A 189 -4.25 3.54 7.01
C LYS A 189 -3.15 2.48 7.01
N GLN A 190 -3.26 1.46 6.15
CA GLN A 190 -2.31 0.36 6.09
C GLN A 190 -0.90 0.82 5.69
N GLU A 191 -0.78 1.62 4.66
CA GLU A 191 0.50 2.14 4.17
C GLU A 191 1.14 3.09 5.19
N LYS A 192 0.32 3.99 5.77
CA LYS A 192 0.77 4.93 6.81
C LYS A 192 1.23 4.21 8.06
N TRP A 193 0.52 3.16 8.48
CA TRP A 193 0.88 2.36 9.65
C TRP A 193 2.18 1.58 9.39
N ALA A 194 2.29 0.89 8.27
CA ALA A 194 3.49 0.16 7.88
C ALA A 194 4.71 1.08 7.85
N TYR A 195 4.61 2.21 7.17
CA TYR A 195 5.69 3.18 7.06
C TYR A 195 6.11 3.76 8.42
N ARG A 196 5.13 4.16 9.27
CA ARG A 196 5.39 4.73 10.60
C ARG A 196 6.12 3.77 11.53
N HIS A 197 5.85 2.50 11.41
CA HIS A 197 6.38 1.48 12.32
C HIS A 197 7.45 0.58 11.66
N TRP A 198 7.87 0.90 10.44
CA TRP A 198 8.78 0.06 9.66
C TRP A 198 10.05 -0.31 10.41
N ASP A 199 10.69 0.66 11.05
CA ASP A 199 11.93 0.44 11.79
C ASP A 199 11.75 -0.40 13.08
N LYS A 200 10.51 -0.51 13.58
CA LYS A 200 10.17 -1.30 14.77
C LYS A 200 9.81 -2.75 14.44
N LEU A 201 9.55 -3.05 13.18
CA LEU A 201 9.29 -4.40 12.71
C LEU A 201 10.63 -5.12 12.53
N ASP A 202 10.89 -6.11 13.39
CA ASP A 202 12.06 -6.98 13.29
C ASP A 202 11.72 -8.21 12.44
N ILE A 203 11.67 -7.99 11.13
CA ILE A 203 11.33 -8.99 10.10
C ILE A 203 12.40 -9.03 9.02
N HIS A 204 12.51 -10.17 8.36
CA HIS A 204 13.44 -10.40 7.24
C HIS A 204 12.72 -10.89 5.99
N CYS A 205 11.52 -10.39 5.75
CA CYS A 205 10.62 -10.86 4.69
C CYS A 205 9.93 -9.71 3.96
N HIS A 206 9.28 -10.03 2.85
CA HIS A 206 8.40 -9.10 2.16
C HIS A 206 7.17 -8.77 3.01
N CYS A 207 6.79 -7.49 2.99
CA CYS A 207 5.59 -6.96 3.61
C CYS A 207 4.72 -6.28 2.55
N GLY A 208 3.53 -6.77 2.29
CA GLY A 208 2.60 -6.18 1.32
C GLY A 208 1.38 -5.52 1.97
N THR A 209 1.02 -4.32 1.50
CA THR A 209 -0.20 -3.59 1.92
C THR A 209 -1.33 -3.86 0.93
N ILE A 210 -2.20 -4.85 1.22
CA ILE A 210 -3.14 -5.45 0.26
C ILE A 210 -4.57 -5.65 0.80
N GLY A 211 -5.13 -4.66 1.51
CA GLY A 211 -6.38 -4.76 2.29
C GLY A 211 -7.52 -5.60 1.69
N ALA A 212 -7.95 -5.29 0.46
CA ALA A 212 -9.10 -5.97 -0.14
C ALA A 212 -8.84 -7.45 -0.50
N VAL A 213 -7.58 -7.86 -0.57
CA VAL A 213 -7.19 -9.24 -0.89
C VAL A 213 -7.59 -10.20 0.23
N PHE A 214 -7.62 -9.73 1.47
CA PHE A 214 -8.08 -10.53 2.61
C PHE A 214 -9.52 -11.02 2.40
N ASP A 215 -10.41 -10.11 1.99
CA ASP A 215 -11.82 -10.45 1.74
C ASP A 215 -11.97 -11.37 0.52
N PHE A 216 -11.18 -11.16 -0.53
CA PHE A 216 -11.18 -12.04 -1.70
C PHE A 216 -10.68 -13.44 -1.36
N PHE A 217 -9.57 -13.54 -0.64
CA PHE A 217 -9.02 -14.84 -0.28
C PHE A 217 -9.92 -15.55 0.74
N ALA A 218 -10.48 -14.84 1.71
CA ALA A 218 -11.47 -15.41 2.64
C ALA A 218 -12.77 -15.87 1.95
N GLY A 219 -13.08 -15.32 0.77
CA GLY A 219 -14.34 -15.58 0.06
C GLY A 219 -15.53 -14.79 0.59
N THR A 220 -15.30 -13.77 1.43
CA THR A 220 -16.35 -12.85 1.90
C THR A 220 -16.74 -11.82 0.87
N MET A 221 -15.89 -11.59 -0.13
CA MET A 221 -16.14 -10.74 -1.28
C MET A 221 -15.75 -11.48 -2.56
N GLU A 222 -16.64 -11.46 -3.56
CA GLU A 222 -16.34 -12.01 -4.87
C GLU A 222 -15.47 -11.06 -5.70
N ARG A 223 -14.44 -11.60 -6.32
CA ARG A 223 -13.71 -10.89 -7.37
C ARG A 223 -14.55 -10.79 -8.64
N ALA A 224 -14.30 -9.76 -9.43
CA ALA A 224 -14.92 -9.67 -10.75
C ALA A 224 -14.59 -10.92 -11.60
N PRO A 225 -15.51 -11.43 -12.42
CA PRO A 225 -15.23 -12.52 -13.35
C PRO A 225 -14.01 -12.21 -14.24
N LEU A 226 -13.31 -13.25 -14.72
CA LEU A 226 -12.06 -13.12 -15.48
C LEU A 226 -12.19 -12.14 -16.66
N TRP A 227 -13.26 -12.21 -17.41
CA TRP A 227 -13.52 -11.29 -18.53
C TRP A 227 -13.44 -9.81 -18.13
N TRP A 228 -14.03 -9.43 -16.97
CA TRP A 228 -13.97 -8.05 -16.47
C TRP A 228 -12.54 -7.65 -16.03
N GLN A 229 -11.80 -8.61 -15.50
CA GLN A 229 -10.41 -8.39 -15.08
C GLN A 229 -9.50 -8.18 -16.30
N GLU A 230 -9.58 -9.04 -17.30
CA GLU A 230 -8.80 -8.98 -18.54
C GLU A 230 -9.06 -7.70 -19.34
N HIS A 231 -10.31 -7.23 -19.35
CA HIS A 231 -10.68 -5.97 -20.01
C HIS A 231 -10.48 -4.72 -19.12
N SER A 232 -9.84 -4.87 -17.95
CA SER A 232 -9.62 -3.75 -17.00
C SER A 232 -10.90 -3.07 -16.51
N LEU A 233 -12.02 -3.79 -16.52
CA LEU A 233 -13.36 -3.33 -16.12
C LEU A 233 -13.75 -3.78 -14.70
N GLU A 234 -12.83 -4.30 -13.90
CA GLU A 234 -13.09 -4.73 -12.51
C GLU A 234 -13.71 -3.59 -11.66
N TRP A 235 -13.28 -2.35 -11.90
CA TRP A 235 -13.84 -1.18 -11.23
C TRP A 235 -15.33 -0.95 -11.57
N LEU A 236 -15.74 -1.22 -12.81
CA LEU A 236 -17.12 -1.08 -13.25
C LEU A 236 -17.99 -2.19 -12.66
N TYR A 237 -17.49 -3.42 -12.65
CA TYR A 237 -18.16 -4.53 -11.98
C TYR A 237 -18.43 -4.23 -10.51
N ARG A 238 -17.42 -3.70 -9.78
CA ARG A 238 -17.57 -3.27 -8.38
C ARG A 238 -18.56 -2.12 -8.23
N LEU A 239 -18.57 -1.17 -9.16
CA LEU A 239 -19.54 -0.07 -9.16
C LEU A 239 -20.96 -0.58 -9.30
N LEU A 240 -21.19 -1.57 -10.17
CA LEU A 240 -22.52 -2.18 -10.39
C LEU A 240 -22.98 -3.01 -9.18
N LYS A 241 -22.05 -3.72 -8.52
CA LYS A 241 -22.35 -4.52 -7.32
C LYS A 241 -22.60 -3.67 -6.07
N GLU A 242 -21.86 -2.57 -5.88
CA GLU A 242 -21.90 -1.72 -4.70
C GLU A 242 -21.99 -0.22 -5.07
N PRO A 243 -23.04 0.23 -5.78
CA PRO A 243 -23.09 1.57 -6.35
C PRO A 243 -23.00 2.67 -5.28
N LYS A 244 -23.71 2.53 -4.16
CA LYS A 244 -23.71 3.52 -3.06
C LYS A 244 -22.34 3.76 -2.45
N ARG A 245 -21.49 2.71 -2.38
CA ARG A 245 -20.14 2.78 -1.81
C ARG A 245 -19.11 3.24 -2.83
N MET A 246 -19.27 2.82 -4.10
CA MET A 246 -18.23 2.93 -5.12
C MET A 246 -18.36 4.14 -6.05
N TRP A 247 -19.55 4.77 -6.19
CA TRP A 247 -19.76 5.83 -7.16
C TRP A 247 -18.83 7.04 -6.95
N ARG A 248 -18.64 7.49 -5.70
CA ARG A 248 -17.72 8.61 -5.40
C ARG A 248 -16.30 8.26 -5.75
N ARG A 249 -15.88 7.02 -5.43
CA ARG A 249 -14.53 6.54 -5.69
C ARG A 249 -14.25 6.43 -7.19
N TYR A 250 -15.17 5.90 -7.97
CA TYR A 250 -14.95 5.63 -9.38
C TYR A 250 -15.39 6.75 -10.31
N ILE A 251 -16.56 7.33 -10.14
CA ILE A 251 -17.00 8.41 -11.04
C ILE A 251 -16.24 9.69 -10.72
N ILE A 252 -16.36 10.20 -9.48
CA ILE A 252 -15.66 11.45 -9.10
C ILE A 252 -14.15 11.22 -9.06
N GLY A 253 -13.70 10.11 -8.47
CA GLY A 253 -12.29 9.82 -8.31
C GLY A 253 -11.54 9.65 -9.63
N ASN A 254 -12.09 8.93 -10.60
CA ASN A 254 -11.44 8.76 -11.91
C ASN A 254 -11.42 10.09 -12.69
N THR A 255 -12.50 10.88 -12.65
CA THR A 255 -12.51 12.20 -13.27
C THR A 255 -11.43 13.11 -12.67
N LEU A 256 -11.33 13.13 -11.33
CA LEU A 256 -10.28 13.89 -10.65
C LEU A 256 -8.87 13.37 -10.99
N PHE A 257 -8.69 12.07 -11.08
CA PHE A 257 -7.42 11.47 -11.49
C PHE A 257 -7.03 11.94 -12.89
N ILE A 258 -7.92 11.83 -13.86
CA ILE A 258 -7.69 12.30 -15.23
C ILE A 258 -7.30 13.77 -15.23
N TRP A 259 -8.03 14.62 -14.51
CA TRP A 259 -7.72 16.04 -14.37
C TRP A 259 -6.32 16.28 -13.79
N ASN A 260 -5.95 15.57 -12.74
CA ASN A 260 -4.63 15.70 -12.13
C ASN A 260 -3.51 15.27 -13.11
N ILE A 261 -3.72 14.21 -13.88
CA ILE A 261 -2.76 13.77 -14.90
C ILE A 261 -2.60 14.82 -16.02
N PHE A 262 -3.70 15.44 -16.48
CA PHE A 262 -3.61 16.54 -17.43
C PHE A 262 -2.81 17.74 -16.91
N ARG A 263 -2.85 18.00 -15.62
CA ARG A 263 -2.06 19.08 -14.99
C ARG A 263 -0.58 18.75 -14.83
N GLU A 264 -0.20 17.48 -14.93
CA GLU A 264 1.19 17.05 -14.93
C GLU A 264 1.85 17.06 -16.32
N MET A 265 1.04 17.06 -17.38
CA MET A 265 1.50 17.13 -18.77
C MET A 265 2.09 18.49 -19.07
#